data_b4cdcb7ece6d9a03ad81659598a071aa
#
_entry.id   b4cdcb7ece6d9a03ad81659598a071aa
#
_cell.length_a   1.000
_cell.length_b   1.000
_cell.length_c   1.000
_cell.angle_alpha   90.00
_cell.angle_beta   90.00
_cell.angle_gamma   90.00
#
_symmetry.space_group_name_H-M   'P 1'
#
loop_
_entity.id
_entity.type
_entity.pdbx_description
1 polymer ?
#
loop_
_entity_poly.entity_id
_entity_poly.type
_entity_poly.pdbx_seq_one_letter_code
_entity_poly.pdbx_strand_id
1 'polypeptide(L)'
;RERTYWVHLLWAVSMFVYLLHFWWWEFRLAHLTQWTFVLYLYVALYALLLYLLCAIIFPDSMEGYADYEDYFYSRRKWFFGLLALAYVVDLGDTGLKGRSYFEGFGPELALRSLIYVVLCLVAIATPNRRFHAAFVVATHNRDCAAPCGWWRNEISNLTASNADQGHPAQ
;
A
#
# COMPACT_ATOMS: atom_id res chain seq x y z
N ARG A 1 -19.19 -10.34 -25.31
CA ARG A 1 -17.85 -10.79 -24.89
C ARG A 1 -17.23 -9.62 -24.15
N GLU A 2 -17.26 -9.64 -22.82
CA GLU A 2 -16.69 -8.61 -21.93
C GLU A 2 -15.21 -8.48 -22.23
N ARG A 3 -14.75 -7.26 -22.54
CA ARG A 3 -13.32 -7.01 -22.76
C ARG A 3 -12.66 -6.73 -21.42
N THR A 4 -11.77 -7.61 -21.03
CA THR A 4 -10.94 -7.42 -19.84
C THR A 4 -10.00 -6.22 -20.06
N TYR A 5 -10.07 -5.24 -19.18
CA TYR A 5 -9.19 -4.08 -19.22
C TYR A 5 -7.97 -4.33 -18.31
N TRP A 6 -6.79 -4.53 -18.91
CA TRP A 6 -5.58 -4.94 -18.20
C TRP A 6 -5.13 -3.96 -17.10
N VAL A 7 -5.40 -2.65 -17.26
CA VAL A 7 -5.08 -1.64 -16.23
C VAL A 7 -5.93 -1.85 -14.98
N HIS A 8 -7.23 -2.18 -15.16
CA HIS A 8 -8.12 -2.53 -14.07
C HIS A 8 -7.63 -3.79 -13.34
N LEU A 9 -7.26 -4.84 -14.08
CA LEU A 9 -6.73 -6.07 -13.51
C LEU A 9 -5.44 -5.83 -12.72
N LEU A 10 -4.53 -5.01 -13.25
CA LEU A 10 -3.27 -4.69 -12.58
C LEU A 10 -3.51 -3.87 -11.29
N TRP A 11 -4.52 -2.96 -11.28
CA TRP A 11 -4.94 -2.30 -10.06
C TRP A 11 -5.51 -3.29 -9.03
N ALA A 12 -6.31 -4.26 -9.45
CA ALA A 12 -6.84 -5.30 -8.55
C ALA A 12 -5.70 -6.10 -7.91
N VAL A 13 -4.71 -6.52 -8.70
CA VAL A 13 -3.51 -7.22 -8.19
C VAL A 13 -2.70 -6.31 -7.25
N SER A 14 -2.51 -5.04 -7.60
CA SER A 14 -1.77 -4.09 -6.74
C SER A 14 -2.48 -3.87 -5.40
N MET A 15 -3.80 -3.79 -5.38
CA MET A 15 -4.55 -3.68 -4.13
C MET A 15 -4.47 -4.95 -3.29
N PHE A 16 -4.47 -6.12 -3.90
CA PHE A 16 -4.24 -7.37 -3.20
C PHE A 16 -2.84 -7.43 -2.57
N VAL A 17 -1.80 -7.04 -3.32
CA VAL A 17 -0.43 -6.95 -2.80
C VAL A 17 -0.34 -5.92 -1.67
N TYR A 18 -1.02 -4.78 -1.80
CA TYR A 18 -1.05 -3.75 -0.75
C TYR A 18 -1.72 -4.28 0.54
N LEU A 19 -2.81 -5.03 0.40
CA LEU A 19 -3.48 -5.68 1.53
C LEU A 19 -2.57 -6.70 2.23
N LEU A 20 -1.83 -7.50 1.47
CA LEU A 20 -0.85 -8.44 2.03
C LEU A 20 0.25 -7.70 2.81
N HIS A 21 0.76 -6.59 2.24
CA HIS A 21 1.75 -5.75 2.92
C HIS A 21 1.20 -5.14 4.21
N PHE A 22 -0.03 -4.62 4.20
CA PHE A 22 -0.68 -4.11 5.41
C PHE A 22 -0.65 -5.16 6.51
N TRP A 23 -1.16 -6.38 6.28
CA TRP A 23 -1.15 -7.45 7.28
C TRP A 23 0.26 -7.84 7.70
N TRP A 24 1.21 -7.87 6.78
CA TRP A 24 2.61 -8.16 7.11
C TRP A 24 3.21 -7.12 8.07
N TRP A 25 2.93 -5.84 7.83
CA TRP A 25 3.43 -4.77 8.70
C TRP A 25 2.71 -4.73 10.05
N GLU A 26 1.43 -5.08 10.11
CA GLU A 26 0.66 -5.15 11.35
C GLU A 26 1.12 -6.28 12.28
N PHE A 27 1.75 -7.34 11.78
CA PHE A 27 2.40 -8.36 12.63
C PHE A 27 3.44 -7.75 13.58
N ARG A 28 4.05 -6.63 13.24
CA ARG A 28 5.01 -5.93 14.12
C ARG A 28 4.34 -5.36 15.37
N LEU A 29 3.05 -5.09 15.34
CA LEU A 29 2.28 -4.67 16.51
C LEU A 29 2.09 -5.81 17.54
N ALA A 30 2.34 -7.07 17.17
CA ALA A 30 2.27 -8.20 18.09
C ALA A 30 3.28 -8.09 19.26
N HIS A 31 4.35 -7.29 19.11
CA HIS A 31 5.33 -7.03 20.15
C HIS A 31 4.91 -5.91 21.12
N LEU A 32 3.83 -5.19 20.85
CA LEU A 32 3.31 -4.19 21.76
C LEU A 32 2.66 -4.86 22.97
N THR A 33 3.19 -4.55 24.15
CA THR A 33 2.68 -5.08 25.41
C THR A 33 1.40 -4.38 25.89
N GLN A 34 1.15 -3.17 25.38
CA GLN A 34 -0.03 -2.37 25.75
C GLN A 34 -0.81 -1.95 24.51
N TRP A 35 -1.98 -2.56 24.33
CA TRP A 35 -2.93 -2.17 23.31
C TRP A 35 -3.88 -1.12 23.88
N THR A 36 -3.93 0.04 23.21
CA THR A 36 -4.95 1.06 23.51
C THR A 36 -6.14 0.88 22.57
N PHE A 37 -7.35 1.28 23.05
CA PHE A 37 -8.54 1.26 22.20
C PHE A 37 -8.36 2.11 20.93
N VAL A 38 -7.64 3.23 21.04
CA VAL A 38 -7.36 4.13 19.89
C VAL A 38 -6.53 3.42 18.83
N LEU A 39 -5.48 2.70 19.21
CA LEU A 39 -4.65 1.94 18.29
C LEU A 39 -5.45 0.83 17.61
N TYR A 40 -6.24 0.08 18.37
CA TYR A 40 -7.13 -0.95 17.81
C TYR A 40 -8.12 -0.37 16.80
N LEU A 41 -8.79 0.73 17.17
CA LEU A 41 -9.75 1.41 16.29
C LEU A 41 -9.07 1.91 15.01
N TYR A 42 -7.86 2.45 15.12
CA TYR A 42 -7.08 2.91 13.98
C TYR A 42 -6.80 1.78 12.98
N VAL A 43 -6.27 0.65 13.46
CA VAL A 43 -5.98 -0.53 12.62
C VAL A 43 -7.26 -1.05 11.97
N ALA A 44 -8.36 -1.12 12.72
CA ALA A 44 -9.66 -1.58 12.21
C ALA A 44 -10.21 -0.65 11.11
N LEU A 45 -10.11 0.68 11.28
CA LEU A 45 -10.53 1.65 10.27
C LEU A 45 -9.63 1.62 9.03
N TYR A 46 -8.33 1.41 9.21
CA TYR A 46 -7.41 1.24 8.09
C TYR A 46 -7.72 -0.03 7.28
N ALA A 47 -7.95 -1.16 7.95
CA ALA A 47 -8.37 -2.40 7.30
C ALA A 47 -9.70 -2.22 6.54
N LEU A 48 -10.67 -1.50 7.12
CA LEU A 48 -11.94 -1.17 6.47
C LEU A 48 -11.72 -0.30 5.21
N LEU A 49 -10.83 0.69 5.27
CA LEU A 49 -10.48 1.52 4.11
C LEU A 49 -9.90 0.68 2.96
N LEU A 50 -9.00 -0.26 3.27
CA LEU A 50 -8.45 -1.18 2.26
C LEU A 50 -9.51 -2.12 1.70
N TYR A 51 -10.43 -2.60 2.53
CA TYR A 51 -11.57 -3.37 2.08
C TYR A 51 -12.43 -2.58 1.09
N LEU A 52 -12.74 -1.30 1.39
CA LEU A 52 -13.52 -0.44 0.49
C LEU A 52 -12.79 -0.19 -0.84
N LEU A 53 -11.46 -0.05 -0.83
CA LEU A 53 -10.66 0.04 -2.05
C LEU A 53 -10.80 -1.21 -2.92
N CYS A 54 -10.73 -2.40 -2.32
CA CYS A 54 -10.94 -3.66 -3.03
C CYS A 54 -12.38 -3.78 -3.55
N ALA A 55 -13.38 -3.42 -2.73
CA ALA A 55 -14.79 -3.49 -3.11
C ALA A 55 -15.13 -2.59 -4.30
N ILE A 56 -14.52 -1.40 -4.40
CA ILE A 56 -14.77 -0.49 -5.54
C ILE A 56 -14.17 -1.03 -6.85
N ILE A 57 -13.08 -1.80 -6.78
CA ILE A 57 -12.46 -2.39 -7.98
C ILE A 57 -13.35 -3.49 -8.57
N PHE A 58 -14.01 -4.30 -7.74
CA PHE A 58 -14.81 -5.42 -8.21
C PHE A 58 -16.28 -5.00 -8.33
N PRO A 59 -16.88 -5.01 -9.53
CA PRO A 59 -18.30 -4.73 -9.70
C PRO A 59 -19.14 -5.91 -9.21
N ASP A 60 -20.22 -5.61 -8.49
CA ASP A 60 -21.23 -6.62 -8.11
C ASP A 60 -22.04 -7.07 -9.34
N SER A 61 -22.26 -6.15 -10.31
CA SER A 61 -22.87 -6.45 -11.60
C SER A 61 -22.31 -5.52 -12.67
N MET A 62 -22.31 -5.99 -13.92
CA MET A 62 -21.90 -5.21 -15.10
C MET A 62 -23.09 -4.52 -15.78
N GLU A 63 -24.28 -4.56 -15.19
CA GLU A 63 -25.46 -3.90 -15.73
C GLU A 63 -25.24 -2.38 -15.79
N GLY A 64 -25.42 -1.81 -16.97
CA GLY A 64 -25.24 -0.37 -17.23
C GLY A 64 -23.84 0.05 -17.62
N TYR A 65 -22.87 -0.86 -17.73
CA TYR A 65 -21.51 -0.61 -18.21
C TYR A 65 -21.25 -1.36 -19.52
N ALA A 66 -20.56 -0.70 -20.47
CA ALA A 66 -20.23 -1.31 -21.76
C ALA A 66 -19.13 -2.37 -21.62
N ASP A 67 -18.13 -2.11 -20.75
CA ASP A 67 -17.03 -3.00 -20.44
C ASP A 67 -16.34 -2.61 -19.11
N TYR A 68 -15.31 -3.38 -18.72
CA TYR A 68 -14.54 -3.10 -17.49
C TYR A 68 -13.76 -1.78 -17.54
N GLU A 69 -13.48 -1.25 -18.72
CA GLU A 69 -12.86 0.05 -18.87
C GLU A 69 -13.82 1.17 -18.48
N ASP A 70 -15.06 1.11 -19.00
CA ASP A 70 -16.11 2.07 -18.67
C ASP A 70 -16.43 2.07 -17.17
N TYR A 71 -16.54 0.88 -16.57
CA TYR A 71 -16.68 0.72 -15.12
C TYR A 71 -15.54 1.40 -14.36
N PHE A 72 -14.27 1.11 -14.72
CA PHE A 72 -13.11 1.68 -14.05
C PHE A 72 -13.12 3.22 -14.11
N TYR A 73 -13.38 3.80 -15.30
CA TYR A 73 -13.40 5.26 -15.44
C TYR A 73 -14.58 5.92 -14.72
N SER A 74 -15.71 5.25 -14.59
CA SER A 74 -16.85 5.76 -13.81
C SER A 74 -16.54 5.84 -12.30
N ARG A 75 -15.80 4.87 -11.77
CA ARG A 75 -15.46 4.76 -10.35
C ARG A 75 -14.10 5.38 -9.98
N ARG A 76 -13.30 5.80 -10.96
CA ARG A 76 -11.93 6.29 -10.76
C ARG A 76 -11.78 7.35 -9.67
N LYS A 77 -12.73 8.29 -9.57
CA LYS A 77 -12.67 9.39 -8.59
C LYS A 77 -12.75 8.86 -7.16
N TRP A 78 -13.64 7.93 -6.92
CA TRP A 78 -13.79 7.29 -5.62
C TRP A 78 -12.59 6.40 -5.30
N PHE A 79 -12.14 5.60 -6.26
CA PHE A 79 -10.99 4.73 -6.09
C PHE A 79 -9.72 5.52 -5.74
N PHE A 80 -9.35 6.51 -6.54
CA PHE A 80 -8.14 7.31 -6.28
C PHE A 80 -8.30 8.25 -5.08
N GLY A 81 -9.51 8.67 -4.74
CA GLY A 81 -9.79 9.41 -3.50
C GLY A 81 -9.53 8.57 -2.26
N LEU A 82 -10.03 7.34 -2.21
CA LEU A 82 -9.75 6.40 -1.12
C LEU A 82 -8.28 5.96 -1.09
N LEU A 83 -7.65 5.78 -2.25
CA LEU A 83 -6.23 5.44 -2.33
C LEU A 83 -5.35 6.59 -1.81
N ALA A 84 -5.67 7.84 -2.13
CA ALA A 84 -4.98 9.00 -1.55
C ALA A 84 -5.16 9.05 -0.03
N LEU A 85 -6.38 8.79 0.46
CA LEU A 85 -6.65 8.70 1.89
C LEU A 85 -5.83 7.58 2.53
N ALA A 86 -5.71 6.41 1.90
CA ALA A 86 -4.89 5.31 2.41
C ALA A 86 -3.42 5.70 2.58
N TYR A 87 -2.83 6.45 1.63
CA TYR A 87 -1.46 6.97 1.76
C TYR A 87 -1.31 7.98 2.90
N VAL A 88 -2.33 8.80 3.16
CA VAL A 88 -2.32 9.74 4.30
C VAL A 88 -2.42 8.97 5.63
N VAL A 89 -3.29 7.96 5.69
CA VAL A 89 -3.45 7.10 6.86
C VAL A 89 -2.18 6.30 7.13
N ASP A 90 -1.53 5.76 6.10
CA ASP A 90 -0.23 5.05 6.20
C ASP A 90 0.88 5.93 6.84
N LEU A 91 0.90 7.22 6.47
CA LEU A 91 1.81 8.18 7.09
C LEU A 91 1.48 8.41 8.57
N GLY A 92 0.18 8.46 8.93
CA GLY A 92 -0.29 8.55 10.31
C GLY A 92 0.08 7.31 11.14
N ASP A 93 -0.03 6.12 10.57
CA ASP A 93 0.38 4.86 11.17
C ASP A 93 1.86 4.86 11.58
N THR A 94 2.72 5.32 10.67
CA THR A 94 4.15 5.48 10.96
C THR A 94 4.41 6.43 12.12
N GLY A 95 3.63 7.50 12.24
CA GLY A 95 3.71 8.44 13.37
C GLY A 95 3.26 7.83 14.70
N LEU A 96 2.23 6.97 14.69
CA LEU A 96 1.71 6.28 15.87
C LEU A 96 2.67 5.19 16.40
N LYS A 97 3.44 4.56 15.52
CA LYS A 97 4.44 3.53 15.88
C LYS A 97 5.67 4.09 16.61
N GLY A 98 5.78 5.42 16.76
CA GLY A 98 6.75 6.09 17.59
C GLY A 98 7.82 6.87 16.84
N ARG A 99 8.42 7.82 17.56
CA ARG A 99 9.38 8.78 17.01
C ARG A 99 10.67 8.11 16.49
N SER A 100 11.16 7.11 17.17
CA SER A 100 12.33 6.32 16.77
C SER A 100 12.08 5.55 15.47
N TYR A 101 10.86 5.09 15.26
CA TYR A 101 10.43 4.42 14.04
C TYR A 101 10.37 5.41 12.86
N PHE A 102 9.80 6.59 13.09
CA PHE A 102 9.74 7.67 12.12
C PHE A 102 11.14 8.18 11.71
N GLU A 103 12.03 8.34 12.69
CA GLU A 103 13.43 8.78 12.44
C GLU A 103 14.23 7.74 11.64
N GLY A 104 13.93 6.44 11.81
CA GLY A 104 14.59 5.35 11.07
C GLY A 104 14.26 5.31 9.57
N PHE A 105 13.09 5.82 9.15
CA PHE A 105 12.69 5.89 7.73
C PHE A 105 13.03 7.23 7.06
N GLY A 106 13.34 8.26 7.88
CA GLY A 106 13.74 9.59 7.41
C GLY A 106 12.66 10.35 6.63
N PRO A 107 13.00 11.51 6.04
CA PRO A 107 12.07 12.33 5.27
C PRO A 107 11.61 11.68 3.95
N GLU A 108 12.30 10.61 3.53
CA GLU A 108 12.00 9.89 2.29
C GLU A 108 10.59 9.29 2.30
N LEU A 109 10.14 8.74 3.43
CA LEU A 109 8.81 8.15 3.56
C LEU A 109 7.71 9.20 3.37
N ALA A 110 7.83 10.36 4.04
CA ALA A 110 6.88 11.46 3.93
C ALA A 110 6.83 12.04 2.51
N LEU A 111 8.00 12.26 1.90
CA LEU A 111 8.09 12.74 0.53
C LEU A 111 7.45 11.75 -0.46
N ARG A 112 7.71 10.48 -0.29
CA ARG A 112 7.14 9.41 -1.12
C ARG A 112 5.61 9.38 -1.02
N SER A 113 5.06 9.37 0.19
CA SER A 113 3.61 9.38 0.41
C SER A 113 2.96 10.62 -0.20
N LEU A 114 3.59 11.79 -0.06
CA LEU A 114 3.12 13.02 -0.68
C LEU A 114 3.07 12.92 -2.21
N ILE A 115 4.12 12.36 -2.84
CA ILE A 115 4.16 12.14 -4.29
C ILE A 115 2.99 11.27 -4.73
N TYR A 116 2.71 10.16 -4.02
CA TYR A 116 1.60 9.28 -4.37
C TYR A 116 0.22 9.94 -4.17
N VAL A 117 0.05 10.74 -3.12
CA VAL A 117 -1.17 11.55 -2.94
C VAL A 117 -1.36 12.50 -4.13
N VAL A 118 -0.32 13.22 -4.55
CA VAL A 118 -0.38 14.11 -5.72
C VAL A 118 -0.71 13.33 -7.00
N LEU A 119 -0.10 12.16 -7.22
CA LEU A 119 -0.41 11.30 -8.37
C LEU A 119 -1.87 10.82 -8.35
N CYS A 120 -2.43 10.50 -7.18
CA CYS A 120 -3.84 10.16 -7.04
C CYS A 120 -4.74 11.36 -7.40
N LEU A 121 -4.43 12.57 -6.96
CA LEU A 121 -5.17 13.78 -7.31
C LEU A 121 -5.12 14.06 -8.82
N VAL A 122 -3.97 13.87 -9.46
CA VAL A 122 -3.83 13.97 -10.93
C VAL A 122 -4.66 12.89 -11.60
N ALA A 123 -4.69 11.66 -11.08
CA ALA A 123 -5.51 10.56 -11.60
C ALA A 123 -7.01 10.85 -11.53
N ILE A 124 -7.47 11.53 -10.48
CA ILE A 124 -8.86 11.99 -10.36
C ILE A 124 -9.18 13.02 -11.45
N ALA A 125 -8.27 13.98 -11.68
CA ALA A 125 -8.47 15.08 -12.63
C ALA A 125 -8.36 14.63 -14.10
N THR A 126 -7.50 13.64 -14.40
CA THR A 126 -7.12 13.30 -15.77
C THR A 126 -7.71 11.97 -16.21
N PRO A 127 -8.52 11.91 -17.31
CA PRO A 127 -9.01 10.65 -17.87
C PRO A 127 -8.01 9.98 -18.84
N ASN A 128 -6.73 10.37 -18.82
CA ASN A 128 -5.74 9.90 -19.78
C ASN A 128 -5.35 8.43 -19.52
N ARG A 129 -5.67 7.53 -20.45
CA ARG A 129 -5.37 6.09 -20.38
C ARG A 129 -3.89 5.79 -20.19
N ARG A 130 -3.00 6.56 -20.84
CA ARG A 130 -1.53 6.37 -20.75
C ARG A 130 -1.02 6.71 -19.36
N PHE A 131 -1.58 7.76 -18.74
CA PHE A 131 -1.25 8.15 -17.38
C PHE A 131 -1.64 7.03 -16.39
N HIS A 132 -2.88 6.52 -16.45
CA HIS A 132 -3.35 5.46 -15.58
C HIS A 132 -2.54 4.16 -15.76
N ALA A 133 -2.18 3.83 -16.99
CA ALA A 133 -1.31 2.69 -17.28
C ALA A 133 0.09 2.86 -16.68
N ALA A 134 0.73 4.02 -16.86
CA ALA A 134 2.04 4.30 -16.28
C ALA A 134 1.99 4.32 -14.75
N PHE A 135 0.95 4.90 -14.18
CA PHE A 135 0.78 4.99 -12.73
C PHE A 135 0.64 3.62 -12.08
N VAL A 136 -0.23 2.73 -12.62
CA VAL A 136 -0.40 1.38 -12.05
C VAL A 136 0.87 0.55 -12.17
N VAL A 137 1.61 0.64 -13.28
CA VAL A 137 2.88 -0.07 -13.45
C VAL A 137 3.92 0.42 -12.44
N ALA A 138 4.03 1.74 -12.25
CA ALA A 138 4.95 2.33 -11.27
C ALA A 138 4.62 1.89 -9.83
N THR A 139 3.33 1.89 -9.47
CA THR A 139 2.85 1.44 -8.16
C THR A 139 3.13 -0.04 -7.96
N HIS A 140 2.76 -0.87 -8.92
CA HIS A 140 2.95 -2.32 -8.87
C HIS A 140 4.42 -2.71 -8.73
N ASN A 141 5.31 -2.13 -9.55
CA ASN A 141 6.75 -2.40 -9.49
C ASN A 141 7.32 -2.03 -8.12
N ARG A 142 6.89 -0.92 -7.54
CA ARG A 142 7.30 -0.54 -6.19
C ARG A 142 6.83 -1.53 -5.13
N ASP A 143 5.55 -1.89 -5.17
CA ASP A 143 4.95 -2.77 -4.17
C ASP A 143 5.56 -4.17 -4.21
N CYS A 144 5.98 -4.63 -5.38
CA CYS A 144 6.73 -5.88 -5.53
C CYS A 144 8.21 -5.75 -5.12
N ALA A 145 8.83 -4.57 -5.25
CA ALA A 145 10.24 -4.38 -4.92
C ALA A 145 10.48 -4.13 -3.41
N ALA A 146 9.51 -3.55 -2.71
CA ALA A 146 9.64 -3.20 -1.29
C ALA A 146 9.96 -4.40 -0.38
N PRO A 147 9.34 -5.59 -0.51
CA PRO A 147 9.69 -6.76 0.28
C PRO A 147 11.10 -7.25 0.04
N CYS A 148 11.58 -7.17 -1.20
CA CYS A 148 12.92 -7.66 -1.56
C CYS A 148 14.04 -6.84 -0.90
N GLY A 149 13.87 -5.53 -0.78
CA GLY A 149 14.84 -4.66 -0.11
C GLY A 149 14.95 -4.94 1.39
N TRP A 150 13.80 -5.05 2.05
CA TRP A 150 13.73 -5.34 3.47
C TRP A 150 14.30 -6.73 3.81
N TRP A 151 13.91 -7.75 3.06
CA TRP A 151 14.39 -9.13 3.24
C TRP A 151 15.90 -9.23 3.11
N ARG A 152 16.50 -8.49 2.18
CA ARG A 152 17.95 -8.42 1.99
C ARG A 152 18.65 -7.85 3.24
N ASN A 153 18.10 -6.76 3.81
CA ASN A 153 18.68 -6.13 4.99
C ASN A 153 18.54 -7.04 6.23
N GLU A 154 17.43 -7.77 6.36
CA GLU A 154 17.22 -8.71 7.46
C GLU A 154 18.21 -9.88 7.40
N ILE A 155 18.41 -10.48 6.24
CA ILE A 155 19.42 -11.54 6.05
C ILE A 155 20.81 -11.01 6.36
N SER A 156 21.16 -9.80 5.91
CA SER A 156 22.45 -9.19 6.21
C SER A 156 22.68 -9.00 7.71
N ASN A 157 21.64 -8.57 8.44
CA ASN A 157 21.71 -8.39 9.89
C ASN A 157 21.82 -9.72 10.64
N LEU A 158 21.10 -10.75 10.21
CA LEU A 158 21.19 -12.09 10.80
C LEU A 158 22.56 -12.74 10.56
N THR A 159 23.12 -12.56 9.36
CA THR A 159 24.47 -13.07 9.05
C THR A 159 25.54 -12.34 9.82
N ALA A 160 25.43 -11.03 10.01
CA ALA A 160 26.35 -10.24 10.83
C ALA A 160 26.27 -10.64 12.31
N SER A 161 25.07 -10.82 12.86
CA SER A 161 24.85 -11.26 14.24
C SER A 161 25.44 -12.66 14.51
N ASN A 162 25.27 -13.59 13.58
CA ASN A 162 25.82 -14.94 13.71
C ASN A 162 27.37 -14.98 13.59
N ALA A 163 27.95 -14.05 12.83
CA ALA A 163 29.40 -13.91 12.71
C ALA A 163 30.03 -13.38 14.03
N ASP A 164 29.33 -12.48 14.71
CA ASP A 164 29.77 -11.92 16.00
C ASP A 164 29.66 -12.93 17.16
N GLN A 165 28.69 -13.82 17.12
CA GLN A 165 28.52 -14.91 18.11
C GLN A 165 29.45 -16.12 17.88
N GLY A 166 30.09 -16.23 16.73
CA GLY A 166 30.96 -17.34 16.34
C GLY A 166 32.44 -17.18 16.74
N HIS A 167 32.84 -16.09 17.41
CA HIS A 167 34.21 -15.89 17.87
C HIS A 167 34.27 -16.09 19.40
N PRO A 168 34.61 -17.31 19.92
CA PRO A 168 34.95 -17.47 21.33
C PRO A 168 36.27 -16.72 21.55
N ALA A 169 36.24 -15.75 22.43
CA ALA A 169 37.46 -15.13 22.96
C ALA A 169 38.36 -16.22 23.59
N GLN A 170 39.50 -16.42 22.99
CA GLN A 170 40.60 -17.18 23.56
C GLN A 170 41.42 -16.28 24.48
#